data_fba26f5792a3982f52dce54d80f04353
#
_entry.id   fba26f5792a3982f52dce54d80f04353
#
_cell.length_a   1.000
_cell.length_b   1.000
_cell.length_c   1.000
_cell.angle_alpha   90.00
_cell.angle_beta   90.00
_cell.angle_gamma   90.00
#
_symmetry.space_group_name_H-M   'P 1'
#
loop_
_entity.id
_entity.type
_entity.pdbx_description
1 polymer ?
#
loop_
_entity_poly.entity_id
_entity_poly.type
_entity_poly.pdbx_seq_one_letter_code
_entity_poly.pdbx_strand_id
1 'polypeptide(L)'
;MKLQWTEDLFFLALKMALVGLVLAIMLLWVFGVARCTDNAMSPACKDGDLVLFDRMEDDYLERELVVLSVNGKAQIRRIVAVPGDTVEVTEEGFLLNGYLQKEADITTSTLPYEEGIRYPVTLKAGEYFVLADHRTNAEDSRIYGVVTESEIKGTVITLLRRRGF
;
A
#
# COMPACT_ATOMS: atom_id res chain seq x y z
N MET A 1 7.09 -55.34 -16.69
CA MET A 1 6.67 -54.14 -17.47
C MET A 1 5.72 -53.22 -16.68
N LYS A 2 4.78 -53.68 -15.86
CA LYS A 2 3.89 -52.84 -15.03
C LYS A 2 4.64 -52.07 -13.90
N LEU A 3 5.69 -52.59 -13.33
CA LEU A 3 6.40 -52.00 -12.20
C LEU A 3 7.18 -50.75 -12.61
N GLN A 4 7.80 -50.70 -13.79
CA GLN A 4 8.56 -49.54 -14.29
C GLN A 4 7.65 -48.33 -14.55
N TRP A 5 6.46 -48.54 -15.11
CA TRP A 5 5.49 -47.43 -15.36
C TRP A 5 5.02 -46.75 -14.07
N THR A 6 4.90 -47.49 -12.97
CA THR A 6 4.48 -46.90 -11.69
C THR A 6 5.59 -46.07 -11.06
N GLU A 7 6.85 -46.50 -11.19
CA GLU A 7 8.02 -45.75 -10.71
C GLU A 7 8.22 -44.49 -11.55
N ASP A 8 8.14 -44.58 -12.87
CA ASP A 8 8.28 -43.42 -13.78
C ASP A 8 7.17 -42.38 -13.51
N LEU A 9 5.93 -42.83 -13.28
CA LEU A 9 4.79 -41.98 -12.97
C LEU A 9 4.99 -41.30 -11.59
N PHE A 10 5.51 -42.04 -10.60
CA PHE A 10 5.82 -41.49 -9.28
C PHE A 10 6.90 -40.41 -9.38
N PHE A 11 7.99 -40.65 -10.11
CA PHE A 11 9.05 -39.65 -10.28
C PHE A 11 8.56 -38.44 -11.06
N LEU A 12 7.70 -38.63 -12.05
CA LEU A 12 7.08 -37.51 -12.78
C LEU A 12 6.20 -36.66 -11.84
N ALA A 13 5.34 -37.28 -11.05
CA ALA A 13 4.50 -36.60 -10.08
C ALA A 13 5.34 -35.83 -9.04
N LEU A 14 6.44 -36.44 -8.56
CA LEU A 14 7.35 -35.81 -7.62
C LEU A 14 8.03 -34.56 -8.23
N LYS A 15 8.48 -34.65 -9.48
CA LYS A 15 9.05 -33.49 -10.21
C LYS A 15 8.03 -32.37 -10.38
N MET A 16 6.80 -32.70 -10.76
CA MET A 16 5.73 -31.72 -10.91
C MET A 16 5.38 -31.05 -9.56
N ALA A 17 5.33 -31.82 -8.47
CA ALA A 17 5.11 -31.29 -7.14
C ALA A 17 6.25 -30.34 -6.69
N LEU A 18 7.51 -30.70 -6.98
CA LEU A 18 8.65 -29.87 -6.69
C LEU A 18 8.63 -28.55 -7.46
N VAL A 19 8.34 -28.60 -8.76
CA VAL A 19 8.20 -27.39 -9.59
C VAL A 19 7.06 -26.53 -9.09
N GLY A 20 5.90 -27.11 -8.78
CA GLY A 20 4.77 -26.40 -8.19
C GLY A 20 5.10 -25.73 -6.85
N LEU A 21 5.85 -26.42 -6.00
CA LEU A 21 6.32 -25.87 -4.72
C LEU A 21 7.25 -24.68 -4.92
N VAL A 22 8.22 -24.77 -5.82
CA VAL A 22 9.15 -23.67 -6.13
C VAL A 22 8.40 -22.46 -6.67
N LEU A 23 7.46 -22.67 -7.60
CA LEU A 23 6.61 -21.59 -8.12
C LEU A 23 5.75 -20.95 -7.03
N ALA A 24 5.15 -21.74 -6.14
CA ALA A 24 4.36 -21.23 -5.03
C ALA A 24 5.22 -20.38 -4.08
N ILE A 25 6.41 -20.84 -3.73
CA ILE A 25 7.35 -20.06 -2.90
C ILE A 25 7.73 -18.75 -3.59
N MET A 26 8.04 -18.78 -4.87
CA MET A 26 8.37 -17.60 -5.67
C MET A 26 7.22 -16.59 -5.68
N LEU A 27 5.98 -17.04 -5.90
CA LEU A 27 4.80 -16.17 -5.89
C LEU A 27 4.54 -15.56 -4.51
N LEU A 28 4.71 -16.31 -3.42
CA LEU A 28 4.57 -15.82 -2.06
C LEU A 28 5.67 -14.81 -1.69
N TRP A 29 6.83 -14.88 -2.36
CA TRP A 29 7.91 -13.93 -2.14
C TRP A 29 7.66 -12.61 -2.86
N VAL A 30 7.17 -12.66 -4.10
CA VAL A 30 6.87 -11.49 -4.95
C VAL A 30 5.61 -10.78 -4.46
N PHE A 31 4.56 -11.52 -4.15
CA PHE A 31 3.27 -10.95 -3.80
C PHE A 31 2.96 -11.07 -2.30
N GLY A 32 2.30 -10.05 -1.79
CA GLY A 32 1.78 -10.03 -0.44
C GLY A 32 0.26 -9.87 -0.42
N VAL A 33 -0.35 -10.31 0.67
CA VAL A 33 -1.76 -10.07 0.94
C VAL A 33 -1.86 -9.31 2.25
N ALA A 34 -2.61 -8.22 2.25
CA ALA A 34 -2.94 -7.44 3.43
C ALA A 34 -4.45 -7.29 3.56
N ARG A 35 -4.92 -7.02 4.77
CA ARG A 35 -6.33 -6.74 5.05
C ARG A 35 -6.48 -5.26 5.37
N CYS A 36 -7.50 -4.61 4.81
CA CYS A 36 -7.93 -3.30 5.28
C CYS A 36 -8.52 -3.44 6.69
N THR A 37 -7.95 -2.73 7.63
CA THR A 37 -8.32 -2.81 9.06
C THR A 37 -9.10 -1.59 9.55
N ASP A 38 -9.29 -0.63 8.65
CA ASP A 38 -10.05 0.60 8.89
C ASP A 38 -10.79 1.07 7.63
N ASN A 39 -11.59 2.11 7.78
CA ASN A 39 -12.31 2.75 6.68
C ASN A 39 -11.61 4.03 6.18
N ALA A 40 -10.36 4.26 6.58
CA ALA A 40 -9.62 5.46 6.23
C ALA A 40 -9.37 5.58 4.71
N MET A 41 -9.43 4.48 3.99
CA MET A 41 -9.30 4.46 2.52
C MET A 41 -10.64 4.34 1.79
N SER A 42 -11.77 4.57 2.47
CA SER A 42 -13.08 4.56 1.81
C SER A 42 -13.22 5.74 0.84
N PRO A 43 -13.75 5.54 -0.39
CA PRO A 43 -14.40 4.32 -0.90
C PRO A 43 -13.44 3.31 -1.56
N ALA A 44 -12.17 3.62 -1.72
CA ALA A 44 -11.22 2.76 -2.42
C ALA A 44 -11.06 1.39 -1.72
N CYS A 45 -10.88 1.38 -0.39
CA CYS A 45 -10.78 0.18 0.44
C CYS A 45 -11.60 0.36 1.71
N LYS A 46 -12.29 -0.69 2.15
CA LYS A 46 -13.10 -0.69 3.37
C LYS A 46 -12.62 -1.76 4.33
N ASP A 47 -12.96 -1.60 5.61
CA ASP A 47 -12.64 -2.62 6.62
C ASP A 47 -13.13 -4.02 6.19
N GLY A 48 -12.22 -4.97 6.26
CA GLY A 48 -12.44 -6.36 5.88
C GLY A 48 -12.09 -6.70 4.44
N ASP A 49 -11.85 -5.73 3.56
CA ASP A 49 -11.37 -6.00 2.22
C ASP A 49 -9.94 -6.56 2.25
N LEU A 50 -9.60 -7.41 1.29
CA LEU A 50 -8.25 -7.91 1.09
C LEU A 50 -7.61 -7.20 -0.08
N VAL A 51 -6.33 -6.87 0.06
CA VAL A 51 -5.52 -6.31 -1.01
C VAL A 51 -4.38 -7.25 -1.35
N LEU A 52 -4.15 -7.44 -2.64
CA LEU A 52 -2.95 -8.06 -3.18
C LEU A 52 -1.98 -6.94 -3.54
N PHE A 53 -0.74 -7.04 -3.09
CA PHE A 53 0.29 -6.04 -3.35
C PHE A 53 1.59 -6.67 -3.85
N ASP A 54 2.34 -5.92 -4.66
CA ASP A 54 3.66 -6.25 -5.15
C ASP A 54 4.71 -5.81 -4.12
N ARG A 55 5.61 -6.73 -3.74
CA ARG A 55 6.72 -6.46 -2.80
C ARG A 55 8.01 -6.07 -3.51
N MET A 56 8.09 -6.25 -4.82
CA MET A 56 9.28 -6.03 -5.61
C MET A 56 9.37 -4.62 -6.17
N GLU A 57 8.26 -3.87 -6.07
CA GLU A 57 8.21 -2.47 -6.47
C GLU A 57 8.97 -1.62 -5.45
N ASP A 58 9.91 -0.81 -5.93
CA ASP A 58 10.75 0.11 -5.17
C ASP A 58 10.67 1.56 -5.69
N ASP A 59 10.01 1.79 -6.83
CA ASP A 59 9.79 3.12 -7.42
C ASP A 59 8.31 3.51 -7.29
N TYR A 60 7.95 4.07 -6.14
CA TYR A 60 6.57 4.41 -5.81
C TYR A 60 6.16 5.74 -6.41
N LEU A 61 5.03 5.75 -7.11
CA LEU A 61 4.52 6.91 -7.82
C LEU A 61 3.40 7.61 -7.04
N GLU A 62 3.21 8.90 -7.35
CA GLU A 62 2.08 9.67 -6.86
C GLU A 62 0.75 9.01 -7.25
N ARG A 63 -0.22 9.04 -6.34
CA ARG A 63 -1.58 8.46 -6.44
C ARG A 63 -1.67 6.94 -6.26
N GLU A 64 -0.58 6.23 -6.13
CA GLU A 64 -0.61 4.80 -5.83
C GLU A 64 -1.10 4.51 -4.42
N LEU A 65 -1.77 3.36 -4.29
CA LEU A 65 -2.11 2.78 -2.98
C LEU A 65 -0.96 1.87 -2.55
N VAL A 66 -0.47 2.09 -1.35
CA VAL A 66 0.62 1.29 -0.78
C VAL A 66 0.20 0.65 0.53
N VAL A 67 0.73 -0.53 0.77
CA VAL A 67 0.71 -1.17 2.08
C VAL A 67 1.96 -0.72 2.82
N LEU A 68 1.78 -0.17 4.00
CA LEU A 68 2.89 0.33 4.83
C LEU A 68 2.79 -0.19 6.26
N SER A 69 3.89 -0.13 6.99
CA SER A 69 3.96 -0.49 8.40
C SER A 69 4.59 0.65 9.19
N VAL A 70 3.75 1.44 9.83
CA VAL A 70 4.16 2.54 10.70
C VAL A 70 3.87 2.18 12.15
N ASN A 71 4.85 2.36 13.03
CA ASN A 71 4.74 2.00 14.46
C ASN A 71 4.25 0.56 14.71
N GLY A 72 4.64 -0.39 13.83
CA GLY A 72 4.25 -1.78 13.93
C GLY A 72 2.81 -2.10 13.49
N LYS A 73 2.07 -1.12 13.00
CA LYS A 73 0.72 -1.30 12.46
C LYS A 73 0.76 -1.31 10.94
N ALA A 74 0.18 -2.33 10.33
CA ALA A 74 -0.05 -2.36 8.89
C ALA A 74 -1.19 -1.43 8.53
N GLN A 75 -0.98 -0.57 7.54
CA GLN A 75 -1.95 0.40 7.04
C GLN A 75 -1.93 0.42 5.52
N ILE A 76 -3.03 0.86 4.91
CA ILE A 76 -3.10 1.13 3.48
C ILE A 76 -3.35 2.61 3.34
N ARG A 77 -2.51 3.30 2.57
CA ARG A 77 -2.61 4.75 2.34
C ARG A 77 -2.28 5.06 0.88
N ARG A 78 -2.59 6.27 0.46
CA ARG A 78 -2.27 6.76 -0.88
C ARG A 78 -1.05 7.67 -0.83
N ILE A 79 -0.09 7.45 -1.71
CA ILE A 79 1.03 8.37 -1.93
C ILE A 79 0.48 9.64 -2.58
N VAL A 80 0.76 10.78 -1.97
CA VAL A 80 0.33 12.11 -2.49
C VAL A 80 1.52 13.01 -2.79
N ALA A 81 2.72 12.63 -2.35
CA ALA A 81 3.96 13.31 -2.73
C ALA A 81 5.13 12.34 -2.68
N VAL A 82 6.11 12.58 -3.54
CA VAL A 82 7.29 11.72 -3.77
C VAL A 82 8.58 12.49 -3.47
N PRO A 83 9.77 11.84 -3.43
CA PRO A 83 11.04 12.52 -3.17
C PRO A 83 11.27 13.75 -4.02
N GLY A 84 11.65 14.85 -3.37
CA GLY A 84 11.87 16.15 -4.02
C GLY A 84 10.68 17.11 -3.92
N ASP A 85 9.50 16.63 -3.61
CA ASP A 85 8.32 17.45 -3.43
C ASP A 85 8.34 18.21 -2.09
N THR A 86 7.66 19.34 -2.07
CA THR A 86 7.35 20.08 -0.85
C THR A 86 5.85 20.04 -0.58
N VAL A 87 5.48 19.55 0.58
CA VAL A 87 4.08 19.41 1.00
C VAL A 87 3.73 20.42 2.09
N GLU A 88 2.51 20.93 2.00
CA GLU A 88 1.92 21.79 3.01
C GLU A 88 0.43 21.46 3.15
N VAL A 89 -0.07 21.46 4.37
CA VAL A 89 -1.51 21.34 4.65
C VAL A 89 -1.94 22.56 5.41
N THR A 90 -2.90 23.28 4.84
CA THR A 90 -3.46 24.52 5.40
C THR A 90 -4.97 24.39 5.60
N GLU A 91 -5.59 25.45 6.08
CA GLU A 91 -7.07 25.51 6.16
C GLU A 91 -7.73 25.49 4.76
N GLU A 92 -6.99 25.88 3.71
CA GLU A 92 -7.47 25.83 2.33
C GLU A 92 -7.39 24.42 1.72
N GLY A 93 -6.54 23.55 2.28
CA GLY A 93 -6.36 22.16 1.85
C GLY A 93 -4.90 21.72 1.73
N PHE A 94 -4.68 20.71 0.92
CA PHE A 94 -3.38 20.12 0.63
C PHE A 94 -2.70 20.86 -0.53
N LEU A 95 -1.49 21.35 -0.30
CA LEU A 95 -0.65 21.99 -1.31
C LEU A 95 0.55 21.09 -1.61
N LEU A 96 0.82 20.93 -2.89
CA LEU A 96 1.99 20.23 -3.43
C LEU A 96 2.82 21.25 -4.22
N ASN A 97 4.06 21.46 -3.82
CA ASN A 97 4.98 22.44 -4.43
C ASN A 97 4.38 23.86 -4.51
N GLY A 98 3.59 24.26 -3.51
CA GLY A 98 2.91 25.53 -3.42
C GLY A 98 1.59 25.64 -4.18
N TYR A 99 1.14 24.57 -4.85
CA TYR A 99 -0.12 24.56 -5.62
C TYR A 99 -1.19 23.75 -4.90
N LEU A 100 -2.35 24.35 -4.67
CA LEU A 100 -3.51 23.68 -4.07
C LEU A 100 -3.98 22.52 -4.97
N GLN A 101 -4.02 21.33 -4.39
CA GLN A 101 -4.42 20.12 -5.09
C GLN A 101 -5.93 19.94 -5.07
N LYS A 102 -6.49 19.67 -6.26
CA LYS A 102 -7.90 19.28 -6.43
C LYS A 102 -7.95 17.78 -6.72
N GLU A 103 -8.22 17.01 -5.69
CA GLU A 103 -8.30 15.55 -5.80
C GLU A 103 -9.75 15.15 -6.09
N ALA A 104 -10.04 14.74 -7.33
CA ALA A 104 -11.41 14.47 -7.80
C ALA A 104 -12.14 13.36 -7.01
N ASP A 105 -11.38 12.41 -6.45
CA ASP A 105 -11.92 11.27 -5.72
C ASP A 105 -12.01 11.51 -4.20
N ILE A 106 -11.52 12.67 -3.73
CA ILE A 106 -11.53 13.03 -2.31
C ILE A 106 -12.67 14.00 -2.05
N THR A 107 -13.61 13.55 -1.23
CA THR A 107 -14.84 14.31 -0.93
C THR A 107 -14.76 15.11 0.37
N THR A 108 -13.72 14.87 1.18
CA THR A 108 -13.50 15.51 2.47
C THR A 108 -12.31 16.47 2.42
N SER A 109 -12.42 17.62 3.09
CA SER A 109 -11.32 18.59 3.15
C SER A 109 -10.09 18.00 3.84
N THR A 110 -8.90 18.27 3.29
CA THR A 110 -7.64 17.91 3.89
C THR A 110 -7.21 19.04 4.83
N LEU A 111 -7.46 18.87 6.12
CA LEU A 111 -7.08 19.86 7.14
C LEU A 111 -5.88 19.37 7.95
N PRO A 112 -5.06 20.31 8.49
CA PRO A 112 -4.00 19.94 9.41
C PRO A 112 -4.60 19.44 10.74
N TYR A 113 -3.84 18.62 11.47
CA TYR A 113 -4.18 18.23 12.84
C TYR A 113 -3.49 19.17 13.84
N GLU A 114 -4.16 19.50 14.93
CA GLU A 114 -3.62 20.38 15.98
C GLU A 114 -2.32 19.82 16.59
N GLU A 115 -2.28 18.50 16.82
CA GLU A 115 -1.11 17.77 17.30
C GLU A 115 -0.30 17.10 16.17
N GLY A 116 -0.49 17.57 14.93
CA GLY A 116 0.18 17.04 13.76
C GLY A 116 1.59 17.58 13.55
N ILE A 117 2.14 17.23 12.40
CA ILE A 117 3.46 17.71 11.99
C ILE A 117 3.44 19.21 11.64
N ARG A 118 4.61 19.82 11.62
CA ARG A 118 4.77 21.21 11.18
C ARG A 118 5.05 21.26 9.69
N TYR A 119 4.48 22.23 9.01
CA TYR A 119 4.65 22.49 7.58
C TYR A 119 5.49 23.76 7.32
N PRO A 120 6.09 23.94 6.13
CA PRO A 120 6.15 22.95 5.04
C PRO A 120 7.14 21.81 5.30
N VAL A 121 6.97 20.67 4.59
CA VAL A 121 7.87 19.52 4.63
C VAL A 121 8.37 19.24 3.23
N THR A 122 9.69 19.26 3.02
CA THR A 122 10.32 18.87 1.77
C THR A 122 10.84 17.44 1.88
N LEU A 123 10.41 16.57 0.97
CA LEU A 123 10.73 15.15 0.98
C LEU A 123 12.15 14.91 0.44
N LYS A 124 12.92 14.13 1.19
CA LYS A 124 14.24 13.66 0.77
C LYS A 124 14.14 12.39 -0.06
N ALA A 125 15.27 11.94 -0.61
CA ALA A 125 15.36 10.65 -1.28
C ALA A 125 14.87 9.52 -0.35
N GLY A 126 13.96 8.68 -0.85
CA GLY A 126 13.34 7.59 -0.11
C GLY A 126 12.28 8.01 0.91
N GLU A 127 11.86 9.28 0.93
CA GLU A 127 10.77 9.77 1.77
C GLU A 127 9.52 10.02 0.93
N TYR A 128 8.37 9.59 1.43
CA TYR A 128 7.07 9.72 0.80
C TYR A 128 6.06 10.35 1.75
N PHE A 129 5.09 11.06 1.21
CA PHE A 129 3.98 11.59 2.00
C PHE A 129 2.70 10.87 1.60
N VAL A 130 2.04 10.27 2.58
CA VAL A 130 0.87 9.43 2.34
C VAL A 130 -0.34 9.98 3.08
N LEU A 131 -1.49 9.97 2.42
CA LEU A 131 -2.75 10.37 3.02
C LEU A 131 -3.80 9.25 2.91
N ALA A 132 -4.73 9.29 3.83
CA ALA A 132 -5.95 8.52 3.74
C ALA A 132 -6.92 9.14 2.71
N ASP A 133 -7.70 8.35 1.98
CA ASP A 133 -8.72 8.89 1.06
C ASP A 133 -9.88 9.53 1.85
N HIS A 134 -10.27 8.94 2.99
CA HIS A 134 -11.17 9.56 3.93
C HIS A 134 -10.38 10.43 4.92
N ARG A 135 -10.25 11.72 4.63
CA ARG A 135 -9.35 12.67 5.31
C ARG A 135 -9.72 12.97 6.76
N THR A 136 -10.95 12.69 7.17
CA THR A 136 -11.44 12.99 8.52
C THR A 136 -11.05 11.88 9.48
N ASN A 137 -10.39 12.25 10.59
CA ASN A 137 -9.96 11.34 11.68
C ASN A 137 -9.13 10.14 11.21
N ALA A 138 -8.28 10.35 10.20
CA ALA A 138 -7.40 9.32 9.67
C ALA A 138 -5.98 9.46 10.24
N GLU A 139 -5.39 8.34 10.62
CA GLU A 139 -3.99 8.26 11.01
C GLU A 139 -3.13 8.16 9.74
N ASP A 140 -2.52 9.27 9.30
CA ASP A 140 -1.70 9.37 8.10
C ASP A 140 -0.52 10.33 8.30
N SER A 141 0.20 10.69 7.23
CA SER A 141 1.39 11.55 7.33
C SER A 141 1.15 12.91 7.95
N ARG A 142 -0.07 13.37 8.07
CA ARG A 142 -0.37 14.60 8.83
C ARG A 142 -0.11 14.44 10.32
N ILE A 143 -0.10 13.20 10.82
CA ILE A 143 0.15 12.87 12.23
C ILE A 143 1.58 12.38 12.42
N TYR A 144 1.99 11.34 11.71
CA TYR A 144 3.29 10.68 11.94
C TYR A 144 4.43 11.20 11.05
N GLY A 145 4.14 12.09 10.10
CA GLY A 145 5.15 12.67 9.20
C GLY A 145 5.42 11.80 7.97
N VAL A 146 6.62 11.98 7.42
CA VAL A 146 7.06 11.25 6.24
C VAL A 146 7.16 9.76 6.50
N VAL A 147 6.89 8.97 5.48
CA VAL A 147 7.09 7.52 5.46
C VAL A 147 8.34 7.23 4.65
N THR A 148 9.21 6.39 5.18
CA THR A 148 10.40 5.94 4.46
C THR A 148 10.09 4.74 3.58
N GLU A 149 10.88 4.56 2.52
CA GLU A 149 10.79 3.40 1.62
C GLU A 149 10.80 2.06 2.40
N SER A 150 11.60 1.94 3.47
CA SER A 150 11.66 0.73 4.30
C SER A 150 10.35 0.40 5.05
N GLU A 151 9.51 1.40 5.28
CA GLU A 151 8.19 1.25 5.90
C GLU A 151 7.12 0.82 4.90
N ILE A 152 7.34 1.07 3.60
CA ILE A 152 6.46 0.63 2.53
C ILE A 152 6.71 -0.86 2.27
N LYS A 153 5.66 -1.66 2.24
CA LYS A 153 5.72 -3.12 2.02
C LYS A 153 5.42 -3.50 0.58
N GLY A 154 4.91 -2.58 -0.20
CA GLY A 154 4.67 -2.72 -1.63
C GLY A 154 3.42 -1.98 -2.11
N THR A 155 3.26 -1.96 -3.44
CA THR A 155 2.18 -1.27 -4.15
C THR A 155 0.98 -2.19 -4.33
N VAL A 156 -0.23 -1.67 -4.07
CA VAL A 156 -1.48 -2.41 -4.22
C VAL A 156 -1.80 -2.63 -5.70
N ILE A 157 -1.89 -3.90 -6.11
CA ILE A 157 -2.24 -4.30 -7.48
C ILE A 157 -3.75 -4.40 -7.64
N THR A 158 -4.42 -5.04 -6.67
CA THR A 158 -5.86 -5.29 -6.76
C THR A 158 -6.51 -5.43 -5.39
N LEU A 159 -7.81 -5.18 -5.38
CA LEU A 159 -8.68 -5.26 -4.21
C LEU A 159 -9.69 -6.39 -4.37
N LEU A 160 -9.75 -7.26 -3.40
CA LEU A 160 -10.76 -8.30 -3.27
C LEU A 160 -11.80 -7.85 -2.24
N ARG A 161 -12.90 -7.31 -2.73
CA ARG A 161 -13.99 -6.84 -1.87
C ARG A 161 -14.75 -7.99 -1.26
N ARG A 162 -14.94 -7.95 0.05
CA ARG A 162 -15.88 -8.82 0.72
C ARG A 162 -17.30 -8.36 0.36
N ARG A 163 -18.01 -9.14 -0.49
CA ARG A 163 -19.45 -8.97 -0.65
C ARG A 163 -20.10 -9.41 0.67
N GLY A 164 -20.62 -8.45 1.42
CA GLY A 164 -21.57 -8.75 2.49
C GLY A 164 -22.85 -9.29 1.87
N PHE A 165 -23.26 -10.47 2.32
CA PHE A 165 -24.62 -10.96 2.13
C PHE A 165 -25.51 -10.31 3.18
#